data_a6d55f5a51e54bbb80904af5532a3849
#
_entry.id   a6d55f5a51e54bbb80904af5532a3849
#
_cell.length_a   1.000
_cell.length_b   1.000
_cell.length_c   1.000
_cell.angle_alpha   90.00
_cell.angle_beta   90.00
_cell.angle_gamma   90.00
#
_symmetry.space_group_name_H-M   'P 1'
#
loop_
_entity.id
_entity.type
_entity.pdbx_description
1 polymer ?
#
loop_
_entity_poly.entity_id
_entity_poly.type
_entity_poly.pdbx_seq_one_letter_code
_entity_poly.pdbx_strand_id
1 'polypeptide(L)'
;GLDNHIGAYLAGGSVTAKTPSTGVSVDVKGKNTGKIYGLGAAVAASQTAAVNGTVVVNHGGSDTEAAVGEVRPEDGNNTAKETTIANAKAVKVKAESDDVRVAAAGNVSASGKVALGGAVAYNDVGGASTSTAKASQKTRAALNKTTLTHVKNGSTSVEAVDGSKLTTAAVGVGGSGKVAVQGAVATALVNKAVTAEVQDSKVDKDTDKGAYVTVQADSKSTINSLAVVGAGGGDFAGGAGVSVNRINQDTTAALSGSTVRDRHTTVQAAGDSAITSIGVGAAVAGKAALAGNIAVNQIGNNVKAAVTGSNLTSSGNIGVLASGKENLTNFAGTVSDAAGNAGLGMGVSYNAITGNTESTVEDSSLEARGKENGTVGDKQKGVVVTASGQHALNSVALTAGLAGSDNVAVGAAGTVTVNNIGGTTRAAVTGTDINASLDNSTADDVAVKAQDVTTSESHVGSLSVGIGADGGAGVSAASDTLLLSRETAAELSGTDTAKEDRQRPERGCNGGPAVHGGHQRGRCGRGWRGLRCRCRSSNGSGHQTGWLRDCHHEEHHQHQQGAGNLGQARP
;
A
#
# COMPACT_ATOMS: atom_id res chain seq x y z
N GLY A 1 10.19 -10.87 -20.89
CA GLY A 1 8.91 -10.50 -20.30
C GLY A 1 7.88 -11.61 -20.47
N LEU A 2 6.95 -11.68 -19.56
CA LEU A 2 5.80 -12.58 -19.62
C LEU A 2 4.55 -11.72 -19.42
N ASP A 3 3.70 -11.66 -20.45
CA ASP A 3 2.38 -11.06 -20.38
C ASP A 3 1.36 -12.17 -20.68
N ASN A 4 0.58 -12.54 -19.66
CA ASN A 4 -0.41 -13.60 -19.75
C ASN A 4 -1.80 -13.07 -19.41
N HIS A 5 -2.82 -13.67 -20.04
CA HIS A 5 -4.19 -13.53 -19.58
C HIS A 5 -4.73 -14.90 -19.19
N ILE A 6 -5.26 -15.02 -17.96
CA ILE A 6 -5.89 -16.23 -17.45
C ILE A 6 -7.31 -15.88 -17.05
N GLY A 7 -8.29 -16.45 -17.74
CA GLY A 7 -9.69 -16.17 -17.50
C GLY A 7 -10.53 -17.44 -17.31
N ALA A 8 -11.44 -17.41 -16.35
CA ALA A 8 -12.46 -18.42 -16.13
C ALA A 8 -13.84 -17.73 -16.11
N TYR A 9 -14.74 -18.14 -16.99
CA TYR A 9 -16.01 -17.46 -17.20
C TYR A 9 -17.19 -18.42 -17.21
N LEU A 10 -18.28 -18.05 -16.55
CA LEU A 10 -19.59 -18.71 -16.63
C LEU A 10 -20.64 -17.66 -16.96
N ALA A 11 -21.23 -17.69 -18.15
CA ALA A 11 -22.20 -16.66 -18.52
C ALA A 11 -23.23 -17.13 -19.56
N GLY A 12 -24.40 -16.51 -19.51
CA GLY A 12 -25.47 -16.71 -20.49
C GLY A 12 -26.15 -18.09 -20.35
N GLY A 13 -27.14 -18.19 -19.48
CA GLY A 13 -27.89 -19.43 -19.29
C GLY A 13 -28.31 -19.71 -17.86
N SER A 14 -28.73 -20.95 -17.59
CA SER A 14 -29.22 -21.35 -16.29
C SER A 14 -28.51 -22.59 -15.77
N VAL A 15 -28.06 -22.52 -14.53
CA VAL A 15 -27.55 -23.67 -13.76
C VAL A 15 -28.52 -23.98 -12.64
N THR A 16 -29.11 -25.17 -12.63
CA THR A 16 -30.11 -25.56 -11.63
C THR A 16 -29.78 -26.92 -11.05
N ALA A 17 -29.87 -27.05 -9.73
CA ALA A 17 -29.72 -28.35 -9.08
C ALA A 17 -30.87 -29.30 -9.44
N LYS A 18 -30.57 -30.56 -9.81
CA LYS A 18 -31.58 -31.59 -10.02
C LYS A 18 -32.41 -31.86 -8.75
N THR A 19 -31.75 -31.83 -7.61
CA THR A 19 -32.38 -32.02 -6.28
C THR A 19 -32.30 -30.72 -5.49
N PRO A 20 -33.40 -29.99 -5.34
CA PRO A 20 -33.37 -28.67 -4.67
C PRO A 20 -32.87 -28.72 -3.22
N SER A 21 -33.03 -29.84 -2.52
CA SER A 21 -32.61 -30.00 -1.11
C SER A 21 -31.08 -30.13 -0.94
N THR A 22 -30.37 -30.65 -1.95
CA THR A 22 -28.90 -30.83 -1.90
C THR A 22 -28.13 -29.67 -2.50
N GLY A 23 -28.76 -28.93 -3.41
CA GLY A 23 -28.18 -27.76 -4.07
C GLY A 23 -27.05 -28.08 -5.05
N VAL A 24 -26.64 -27.07 -5.82
CA VAL A 24 -25.50 -27.11 -6.74
C VAL A 24 -24.35 -26.25 -6.22
N SER A 25 -23.13 -26.72 -6.37
CA SER A 25 -21.93 -25.91 -6.14
C SER A 25 -21.36 -25.45 -7.47
N VAL A 26 -21.10 -24.15 -7.58
CA VAL A 26 -20.47 -23.51 -8.73
C VAL A 26 -19.14 -22.93 -8.26
N ASP A 27 -18.04 -23.35 -8.89
CA ASP A 27 -16.70 -22.84 -8.61
C ASP A 27 -16.08 -22.36 -9.93
N VAL A 28 -15.86 -21.04 -10.02
CA VAL A 28 -15.23 -20.37 -11.16
C VAL A 28 -13.92 -19.79 -10.68
N LYS A 29 -12.80 -20.37 -11.11
CA LYS A 29 -11.49 -20.02 -10.59
C LYS A 29 -10.49 -19.72 -11.70
N GLY A 30 -9.95 -18.48 -11.69
CA GLY A 30 -8.73 -18.09 -12.40
C GLY A 30 -7.54 -18.10 -11.45
N LYS A 31 -6.44 -18.77 -11.82
CA LYS A 31 -5.22 -18.79 -11.02
C LYS A 31 -3.99 -18.58 -11.88
N ASN A 32 -3.18 -17.59 -11.49
CA ASN A 32 -1.85 -17.35 -12.02
C ASN A 32 -0.79 -17.56 -10.94
N THR A 33 0.37 -18.10 -11.34
CA THR A 33 1.56 -18.16 -10.48
C THR A 33 2.77 -17.88 -11.35
N GLY A 34 3.29 -16.66 -11.27
CA GLY A 34 4.44 -16.18 -12.01
C GLY A 34 5.73 -16.26 -11.20
N LYS A 35 6.77 -16.90 -11.75
CA LYS A 35 8.10 -16.86 -11.13
C LYS A 35 9.15 -16.54 -12.18
N ILE A 36 9.87 -15.44 -12.00
CA ILE A 36 10.92 -14.98 -12.91
C ILE A 36 12.21 -14.75 -12.12
N TYR A 37 13.28 -15.40 -12.53
CA TYR A 37 14.60 -15.25 -11.93
C TYR A 37 15.58 -14.81 -13.01
N GLY A 38 16.18 -13.64 -12.82
CA GLY A 38 17.26 -13.11 -13.64
C GLY A 38 18.52 -12.95 -12.81
N LEU A 39 19.60 -13.59 -13.19
CA LEU A 39 20.90 -13.49 -12.54
C LEU A 39 21.95 -13.14 -13.58
N GLY A 40 22.79 -12.15 -13.31
CA GLY A 40 23.88 -11.75 -14.16
C GLY A 40 25.13 -11.39 -13.37
N ALA A 41 26.29 -11.81 -13.85
CA ALA A 41 27.56 -11.43 -13.26
C ALA A 41 28.59 -11.19 -14.34
N ALA A 42 29.44 -10.18 -14.16
CA ALA A 42 30.56 -9.88 -15.03
C ALA A 42 31.83 -9.65 -14.20
N VAL A 43 32.93 -10.18 -14.68
CA VAL A 43 34.26 -9.98 -14.09
C VAL A 43 35.22 -9.55 -15.18
N ALA A 44 35.95 -8.48 -14.94
CA ALA A 44 37.04 -8.04 -15.81
C ALA A 44 38.32 -7.77 -15.01
N ALA A 45 39.42 -8.27 -15.50
CA ALA A 45 40.73 -8.00 -14.92
C ALA A 45 41.76 -7.64 -16.04
N SER A 46 42.59 -6.65 -15.81
CA SER A 46 43.58 -6.19 -16.79
C SER A 46 44.75 -5.45 -16.12
N GLN A 47 45.92 -5.47 -16.72
CA GLN A 47 47.05 -4.65 -16.25
C GLN A 47 46.85 -3.15 -16.51
N THR A 48 46.10 -2.77 -17.56
CA THR A 48 45.95 -1.38 -17.96
C THR A 48 44.57 -0.82 -17.75
N ALA A 49 43.53 -1.47 -18.29
CA ALA A 49 42.16 -1.02 -18.14
C ALA A 49 41.20 -2.21 -18.09
N ALA A 50 40.34 -2.27 -17.09
CA ALA A 50 39.26 -3.22 -16.97
C ALA A 50 37.92 -2.48 -17.01
N VAL A 51 37.06 -2.83 -17.97
CA VAL A 51 35.70 -2.25 -18.11
C VAL A 51 34.73 -3.38 -18.21
N ASN A 52 33.69 -3.37 -17.36
CA ASN A 52 32.62 -4.33 -17.45
C ASN A 52 31.26 -3.74 -17.05
N GLY A 53 30.20 -4.48 -17.39
CA GLY A 53 28.85 -4.11 -16.99
C GLY A 53 27.92 -5.31 -17.00
N THR A 54 26.94 -5.30 -16.11
CA THR A 54 25.93 -6.33 -16.02
C THR A 54 24.55 -5.68 -15.97
N VAL A 55 23.63 -6.17 -16.82
CA VAL A 55 22.24 -5.70 -16.83
C VAL A 55 21.32 -6.91 -16.73
N VAL A 56 20.41 -6.90 -15.75
CA VAL A 56 19.38 -7.91 -15.57
C VAL A 56 18.01 -7.22 -15.54
N VAL A 57 17.11 -7.63 -16.43
CA VAL A 57 15.78 -7.06 -16.56
C VAL A 57 14.73 -8.17 -16.52
N ASN A 58 13.83 -8.10 -15.54
CA ASN A 58 12.62 -8.90 -15.46
C ASN A 58 11.42 -7.97 -15.62
N HIS A 59 10.66 -8.16 -16.68
CA HIS A 59 9.49 -7.34 -17.01
C HIS A 59 8.30 -8.21 -17.36
N GLY A 60 7.08 -7.75 -17.05
CA GLY A 60 5.84 -8.38 -17.49
C GLY A 60 4.69 -8.16 -16.53
N GLY A 61 3.51 -8.56 -16.95
CA GLY A 61 2.27 -8.53 -16.16
C GLY A 61 1.38 -9.72 -16.53
N SER A 62 0.41 -10.00 -15.69
CA SER A 62 -0.54 -11.08 -15.95
C SER A 62 -1.93 -10.65 -15.48
N ASP A 63 -2.89 -10.65 -16.39
CA ASP A 63 -4.28 -10.46 -16.01
C ASP A 63 -4.87 -11.81 -15.58
N THR A 64 -5.51 -11.83 -14.41
CA THR A 64 -6.18 -13.02 -13.88
C THR A 64 -7.63 -12.68 -13.57
N GLU A 65 -8.54 -13.35 -14.25
CA GLU A 65 -9.96 -13.07 -14.11
C GLU A 65 -10.77 -14.34 -13.78
N ALA A 66 -11.78 -14.18 -12.93
CA ALA A 66 -12.83 -15.16 -12.72
C ALA A 66 -14.17 -14.44 -12.71
N ALA A 67 -15.12 -14.81 -13.55
CA ALA A 67 -16.39 -14.11 -13.61
C ALA A 67 -17.59 -15.02 -13.83
N VAL A 68 -18.70 -14.65 -13.20
CA VAL A 68 -20.03 -15.18 -13.46
C VAL A 68 -20.90 -14.04 -13.98
N GLY A 69 -21.64 -14.30 -15.08
CA GLY A 69 -22.47 -13.31 -15.74
C GLY A 69 -21.72 -12.41 -16.71
N GLU A 70 -20.48 -12.74 -17.01
CA GLU A 70 -19.66 -12.05 -18.01
C GLU A 70 -18.90 -13.03 -18.89
N VAL A 71 -18.60 -12.61 -20.11
CA VAL A 71 -17.63 -13.24 -21.01
C VAL A 71 -16.63 -12.19 -21.49
N ARG A 72 -15.41 -12.61 -21.77
CA ARG A 72 -14.40 -11.78 -22.41
C ARG A 72 -14.24 -12.21 -23.87
N PRO A 73 -14.78 -11.46 -24.84
CA PRO A 73 -14.54 -11.67 -26.26
C PRO A 73 -13.06 -11.44 -26.64
N GLU A 74 -12.70 -11.80 -27.87
CA GLU A 74 -11.34 -11.62 -28.41
C GLU A 74 -10.87 -10.15 -28.43
N ASP A 75 -11.81 -9.18 -28.47
CA ASP A 75 -11.51 -7.75 -28.38
C ASP A 75 -11.04 -7.28 -26.99
N GLY A 76 -11.06 -8.17 -26.00
CA GLY A 76 -10.59 -7.92 -24.64
C GLY A 76 -11.54 -7.14 -23.74
N ASN A 77 -12.73 -6.77 -24.23
CA ASN A 77 -13.74 -6.06 -23.44
C ASN A 77 -14.76 -7.03 -22.85
N ASN A 78 -14.89 -7.06 -21.53
CA ASN A 78 -15.88 -7.91 -20.86
C ASN A 78 -17.31 -7.53 -21.25
N THR A 79 -18.11 -8.50 -21.62
CA THR A 79 -19.53 -8.31 -21.97
C THR A 79 -20.40 -9.06 -20.97
N ALA A 80 -21.28 -8.31 -20.28
CA ALA A 80 -22.22 -8.88 -19.32
C ALA A 80 -23.34 -9.66 -20.01
N LYS A 81 -23.68 -10.83 -19.46
CA LYS A 81 -24.77 -11.70 -19.95
C LYS A 81 -25.58 -12.23 -18.77
N GLU A 82 -26.88 -12.08 -18.84
CA GLU A 82 -27.79 -12.60 -17.81
C GLU A 82 -27.55 -14.08 -17.55
N THR A 83 -27.34 -14.39 -16.27
CA THR A 83 -27.05 -15.76 -15.80
C THR A 83 -27.94 -16.08 -14.61
N THR A 84 -28.49 -17.28 -14.58
CA THR A 84 -29.32 -17.75 -13.47
C THR A 84 -28.66 -18.96 -12.80
N ILE A 85 -28.49 -18.92 -11.47
CA ILE A 85 -28.05 -20.06 -10.67
C ILE A 85 -29.12 -20.36 -9.63
N ALA A 86 -29.84 -21.46 -9.81
CA ALA A 86 -30.95 -21.83 -8.93
C ALA A 86 -30.56 -22.96 -7.98
N ASN A 87 -31.01 -22.82 -6.70
CA ASN A 87 -30.74 -23.77 -5.62
C ASN A 87 -29.24 -23.99 -5.39
N ALA A 88 -28.48 -22.91 -5.27
CA ALA A 88 -27.04 -22.96 -5.04
C ALA A 88 -26.73 -23.37 -3.58
N LYS A 89 -25.83 -24.34 -3.41
CA LYS A 89 -25.19 -24.66 -2.13
C LYS A 89 -24.00 -23.75 -1.88
N ALA A 90 -23.17 -23.55 -2.89
CA ALA A 90 -22.05 -22.63 -2.85
C ALA A 90 -21.81 -22.05 -4.25
N VAL A 91 -21.59 -20.74 -4.32
CA VAL A 91 -21.08 -20.07 -5.50
C VAL A 91 -19.77 -19.41 -5.11
N LYS A 92 -18.68 -19.89 -5.72
CA LYS A 92 -17.35 -19.35 -5.49
C LYS A 92 -16.78 -18.81 -6.79
N VAL A 93 -16.47 -17.53 -6.81
CA VAL A 93 -15.80 -16.85 -7.91
C VAL A 93 -14.47 -16.35 -7.38
N LYS A 94 -13.36 -16.93 -7.83
CA LYS A 94 -12.05 -16.59 -7.29
C LYS A 94 -11.02 -16.31 -8.37
N ALA A 95 -10.44 -15.11 -8.35
CA ALA A 95 -9.23 -14.76 -9.09
C ALA A 95 -8.04 -14.73 -8.13
N GLU A 96 -6.97 -15.44 -8.45
CA GLU A 96 -5.78 -15.55 -7.60
C GLU A 96 -4.53 -15.35 -8.45
N SER A 97 -3.70 -14.36 -8.10
CA SER A 97 -2.40 -14.12 -8.74
C SER A 97 -1.29 -14.09 -7.69
N ASP A 98 -0.16 -14.72 -7.98
CA ASP A 98 1.02 -14.73 -7.12
C ASP A 98 2.28 -14.60 -8.00
N ASP A 99 2.98 -13.47 -7.89
CA ASP A 99 4.16 -13.15 -8.68
C ASP A 99 5.40 -13.05 -7.80
N VAL A 100 6.42 -13.83 -8.12
CA VAL A 100 7.73 -13.77 -7.48
C VAL A 100 8.80 -13.44 -8.53
N ARG A 101 9.52 -12.35 -8.34
CA ARG A 101 10.57 -11.94 -9.27
C ARG A 101 11.86 -11.62 -8.55
N VAL A 102 12.95 -12.14 -9.08
CA VAL A 102 14.29 -11.88 -8.57
C VAL A 102 15.18 -11.41 -9.72
N ALA A 103 15.74 -10.22 -9.60
CA ALA A 103 16.77 -9.71 -10.50
C ALA A 103 18.03 -9.42 -9.69
N ALA A 104 19.12 -10.08 -10.02
CA ALA A 104 20.41 -9.81 -9.38
C ALA A 104 21.49 -9.59 -10.44
N ALA A 105 22.13 -8.44 -10.38
CA ALA A 105 23.24 -8.04 -11.25
C ALA A 105 24.48 -7.78 -10.41
N GLY A 106 25.58 -8.40 -10.77
CA GLY A 106 26.86 -8.21 -10.10
C GLY A 106 27.98 -7.88 -11.08
N ASN A 107 28.90 -6.99 -10.70
CA ASN A 107 30.13 -6.79 -11.45
C ASN A 107 31.35 -6.72 -10.52
N VAL A 108 32.47 -7.17 -11.05
CA VAL A 108 33.78 -7.01 -10.42
C VAL A 108 34.77 -6.57 -11.46
N SER A 109 35.48 -5.43 -11.25
CA SER A 109 36.52 -4.96 -12.11
C SER A 109 37.84 -4.75 -11.36
N ALA A 110 38.96 -5.24 -11.89
CA ALA A 110 40.27 -5.07 -11.30
C ALA A 110 41.30 -4.65 -12.37
N SER A 111 42.11 -3.63 -12.09
CA SER A 111 43.06 -3.14 -13.06
C SER A 111 44.31 -2.52 -12.43
N GLY A 112 45.44 -2.58 -13.14
CA GLY A 112 46.64 -1.86 -12.75
C GLY A 112 46.54 -0.34 -12.89
N LYS A 113 45.67 0.18 -13.78
CA LYS A 113 45.52 1.65 -13.98
C LYS A 113 44.09 2.13 -13.86
N VAL A 114 43.12 1.57 -14.62
CA VAL A 114 41.74 2.06 -14.67
C VAL A 114 40.76 0.91 -14.56
N ALA A 115 39.88 0.91 -13.55
CA ALA A 115 38.79 -0.04 -13.39
C ALA A 115 37.45 0.69 -13.43
N LEU A 116 36.61 0.36 -14.42
CA LEU A 116 35.27 0.91 -14.58
C LEU A 116 34.25 -0.24 -14.56
N GLY A 117 33.15 -0.09 -13.79
CA GLY A 117 32.14 -1.12 -13.74
C GLY A 117 30.73 -0.61 -13.40
N GLY A 118 29.71 -1.33 -13.87
CA GLY A 118 28.32 -1.01 -13.58
C GLY A 118 27.44 -2.25 -13.47
N ALA A 119 26.54 -2.28 -12.48
CA ALA A 119 25.53 -3.30 -12.33
C ALA A 119 24.12 -2.66 -12.36
N VAL A 120 23.23 -3.20 -13.19
CA VAL A 120 21.83 -2.75 -13.25
C VAL A 120 20.91 -3.95 -13.07
N ALA A 121 20.06 -3.91 -12.05
CA ALA A 121 19.02 -4.88 -11.82
C ALA A 121 17.65 -4.18 -11.86
N TYR A 122 16.76 -4.69 -12.71
CA TYR A 122 15.41 -4.14 -12.89
C TYR A 122 14.36 -5.23 -12.76
N ASN A 123 13.37 -5.02 -11.87
CA ASN A 123 12.20 -5.86 -11.71
C ASN A 123 10.93 -5.03 -11.86
N ASP A 124 9.98 -5.52 -12.64
CA ASP A 124 8.71 -4.84 -12.85
C ASP A 124 7.55 -5.84 -12.93
N VAL A 125 6.49 -5.58 -12.16
CA VAL A 125 5.18 -6.25 -12.23
C VAL A 125 4.14 -5.22 -12.64
N GLY A 126 3.46 -5.47 -13.76
CA GLY A 126 2.39 -4.62 -14.24
C GLY A 126 2.81 -3.46 -15.13
N GLY A 127 4.07 -3.45 -15.65
CA GLY A 127 4.60 -2.41 -16.53
C GLY A 127 5.01 -1.12 -15.82
N ALA A 128 5.92 -0.37 -16.45
CA ALA A 128 6.34 0.93 -15.94
C ALA A 128 5.17 1.92 -16.00
N SER A 129 4.61 2.26 -14.86
CA SER A 129 3.58 3.32 -14.77
C SER A 129 4.23 4.67 -15.00
N THR A 130 3.99 5.28 -16.14
CA THR A 130 4.04 6.74 -16.25
C THR A 130 2.87 7.30 -15.45
N SER A 131 2.98 8.49 -14.90
CA SER A 131 2.05 9.10 -13.92
C SER A 131 0.56 9.12 -14.32
N THR A 132 0.21 8.71 -15.52
CA THR A 132 -1.15 8.69 -16.09
C THR A 132 -1.60 7.32 -16.61
N ALA A 133 -0.75 6.29 -16.60
CA ALA A 133 -1.13 4.96 -17.05
C ALA A 133 -1.90 4.20 -15.96
N LYS A 134 -3.04 3.59 -16.34
CA LYS A 134 -3.77 2.64 -15.47
C LYS A 134 -2.87 1.44 -15.14
N ALA A 135 -3.14 0.81 -14.01
CA ALA A 135 -2.50 -0.44 -13.64
C ALA A 135 -2.57 -1.44 -14.81
N SER A 136 -1.43 -1.99 -15.20
CA SER A 136 -1.35 -2.90 -16.34
C SER A 136 -1.61 -4.36 -15.95
N GLN A 137 -1.46 -4.72 -14.66
CA GLN A 137 -1.83 -6.04 -14.15
C GLN A 137 -3.14 -5.99 -13.38
N LYS A 138 -4.07 -6.88 -13.72
CA LYS A 138 -5.37 -6.97 -13.08
C LYS A 138 -5.61 -8.34 -12.49
N THR A 139 -6.10 -8.38 -11.26
CA THR A 139 -6.66 -9.58 -10.64
C THR A 139 -8.11 -9.29 -10.27
N ARG A 140 -9.06 -9.89 -11.02
CA ARG A 140 -10.48 -9.53 -10.92
C ARG A 140 -11.38 -10.74 -10.72
N ALA A 141 -12.20 -10.71 -9.69
CA ALA A 141 -13.32 -11.63 -9.47
C ALA A 141 -14.65 -10.87 -9.60
N ALA A 142 -15.58 -11.34 -10.41
CA ALA A 142 -16.84 -10.64 -10.68
C ALA A 142 -18.06 -11.54 -10.67
N LEU A 143 -19.15 -11.04 -10.10
CA LEU A 143 -20.50 -11.56 -10.26
C LEU A 143 -21.35 -10.45 -10.86
N ASN A 144 -21.72 -10.55 -12.13
CA ASN A 144 -22.43 -9.49 -12.85
C ASN A 144 -23.72 -10.03 -13.48
N LYS A 145 -24.79 -9.23 -13.48
CA LYS A 145 -26.11 -9.57 -14.06
C LYS A 145 -26.56 -10.99 -13.76
N THR A 146 -26.34 -11.43 -12.51
CA THR A 146 -26.63 -12.80 -12.08
C THR A 146 -27.78 -12.84 -11.11
N THR A 147 -28.78 -13.69 -11.42
CA THR A 147 -29.84 -14.03 -10.47
C THR A 147 -29.49 -15.35 -9.79
N LEU A 148 -29.37 -15.31 -8.47
CA LEU A 148 -28.90 -16.43 -7.68
C LEU A 148 -29.87 -16.73 -6.54
N THR A 149 -30.30 -17.99 -6.41
CA THR A 149 -31.06 -18.47 -5.27
C THR A 149 -30.32 -19.59 -4.55
N HIS A 150 -30.30 -19.56 -3.22
CA HIS A 150 -29.58 -20.55 -2.41
C HIS A 150 -30.50 -21.63 -1.81
N VAL A 151 -29.94 -22.79 -1.52
CA VAL A 151 -30.48 -23.75 -0.57
C VAL A 151 -30.19 -23.30 0.88
N LYS A 152 -30.76 -23.95 1.87
CA LYS A 152 -30.46 -23.68 3.28
C LYS A 152 -28.96 -23.72 3.55
N ASN A 153 -28.41 -22.72 4.26
CA ASN A 153 -26.98 -22.56 4.57
C ASN A 153 -26.07 -22.44 3.34
N GLY A 154 -26.59 -21.94 2.22
CA GLY A 154 -25.77 -21.65 1.05
C GLY A 154 -24.80 -20.48 1.27
N SER A 155 -23.82 -20.33 0.37
CA SER A 155 -22.87 -19.21 0.42
C SER A 155 -22.51 -18.70 -0.96
N THR A 156 -22.24 -17.40 -1.05
CA THR A 156 -21.63 -16.77 -2.23
C THR A 156 -20.35 -16.06 -1.79
N SER A 157 -19.24 -16.37 -2.47
CA SER A 157 -17.95 -15.74 -2.25
C SER A 157 -17.40 -15.25 -3.59
N VAL A 158 -17.08 -13.96 -3.65
CA VAL A 158 -16.40 -13.31 -4.77
C VAL A 158 -15.07 -12.78 -4.24
N GLU A 159 -13.98 -13.45 -4.61
CA GLU A 159 -12.66 -13.22 -4.01
C GLU A 159 -11.63 -12.89 -5.09
N ALA A 160 -10.97 -11.74 -4.98
CA ALA A 160 -9.77 -11.39 -5.75
C ALA A 160 -8.57 -11.32 -4.79
N VAL A 161 -7.56 -12.13 -5.03
CA VAL A 161 -6.36 -12.21 -4.19
C VAL A 161 -5.12 -12.06 -5.04
N ASP A 162 -4.26 -11.13 -4.68
CA ASP A 162 -3.02 -10.88 -5.41
C ASP A 162 -1.82 -10.76 -4.48
N GLY A 163 -0.77 -11.56 -4.74
CA GLY A 163 0.52 -11.50 -4.07
C GLY A 163 1.63 -11.12 -5.04
N SER A 164 2.50 -10.16 -4.68
CA SER A 164 3.69 -9.83 -5.47
C SER A 164 4.90 -9.66 -4.58
N LYS A 165 5.97 -10.39 -4.90
CA LYS A 165 7.24 -10.28 -4.17
C LYS A 165 8.39 -10.03 -5.14
N LEU A 166 9.00 -8.85 -5.07
CA LEU A 166 10.13 -8.46 -5.87
C LEU A 166 11.40 -8.42 -5.01
N THR A 167 12.46 -9.04 -5.49
CA THR A 167 13.79 -8.91 -4.90
C THR A 167 14.74 -8.42 -5.99
N THR A 168 15.38 -7.28 -5.75
CA THR A 168 16.27 -6.62 -6.73
C THR A 168 17.60 -6.34 -6.07
N ALA A 169 18.70 -6.81 -6.66
CA ALA A 169 20.04 -6.58 -6.13
C ALA A 169 20.99 -6.15 -7.24
N ALA A 170 21.67 -5.03 -7.04
CA ALA A 170 22.74 -4.57 -7.89
C ALA A 170 24.00 -4.36 -7.04
N VAL A 171 25.10 -5.03 -7.42
CA VAL A 171 26.36 -4.96 -6.69
C VAL A 171 27.50 -4.65 -7.65
N GLY A 172 28.22 -3.56 -7.40
CA GLY A 172 29.40 -3.16 -8.17
C GLY A 172 30.63 -3.06 -7.28
N VAL A 173 31.68 -3.80 -7.58
CA VAL A 173 32.95 -3.73 -6.86
C VAL A 173 34.10 -3.56 -7.83
N GLY A 174 35.03 -2.64 -7.54
CA GLY A 174 36.20 -2.46 -8.38
C GLY A 174 37.39 -1.89 -7.68
N GLY A 175 38.59 -2.31 -8.16
CA GLY A 175 39.87 -1.85 -7.64
C GLY A 175 40.85 -1.55 -8.74
N SER A 176 41.63 -0.49 -8.57
CA SER A 176 42.73 -0.16 -9.52
C SER A 176 43.89 0.52 -8.85
N GLY A 177 45.06 0.41 -9.52
CA GLY A 177 46.29 1.12 -9.09
C GLY A 177 46.21 2.63 -9.25
N LYS A 178 45.27 3.17 -10.07
CA LYS A 178 45.08 4.61 -10.23
C LYS A 178 43.63 5.06 -10.08
N VAL A 179 42.74 4.67 -10.99
CA VAL A 179 41.37 5.17 -11.03
C VAL A 179 40.36 4.01 -10.99
N ALA A 180 39.49 3.97 -10.00
CA ALA A 180 38.37 3.04 -9.93
C ALA A 180 37.06 3.80 -9.90
N VAL A 181 36.09 3.46 -10.79
CA VAL A 181 34.74 3.99 -10.76
C VAL A 181 33.74 2.86 -10.89
N GLN A 182 32.80 2.80 -9.95
CA GLN A 182 31.77 1.75 -9.88
C GLN A 182 30.38 2.36 -9.74
N GLY A 183 29.38 1.71 -10.38
CA GLY A 183 27.99 2.06 -10.26
C GLY A 183 27.09 0.85 -9.97
N ALA A 184 26.03 1.05 -9.22
CA ALA A 184 24.97 0.05 -9.05
C ALA A 184 23.59 0.70 -9.08
N VAL A 185 22.67 0.14 -9.87
CA VAL A 185 21.28 0.60 -9.96
C VAL A 185 20.34 -0.57 -9.71
N ALA A 186 19.54 -0.47 -8.67
CA ALA A 186 18.48 -1.43 -8.34
C ALA A 186 17.11 -0.75 -8.48
N THR A 187 16.25 -1.27 -9.37
CA THR A 187 14.91 -0.72 -9.60
C THR A 187 13.87 -1.81 -9.45
N ALA A 188 12.84 -1.57 -8.64
CA ALA A 188 11.73 -2.47 -8.44
C ALA A 188 10.39 -1.73 -8.48
N LEU A 189 9.51 -2.13 -9.40
CA LEU A 189 8.22 -1.48 -9.65
C LEU A 189 7.08 -2.48 -9.56
N VAL A 190 6.01 -2.13 -8.82
CA VAL A 190 4.73 -2.85 -8.79
C VAL A 190 3.62 -1.89 -9.17
N ASN A 191 2.83 -2.26 -10.19
CA ASN A 191 1.67 -1.50 -10.64
C ASN A 191 0.52 -2.44 -10.96
N LYS A 192 -0.51 -2.48 -10.10
CA LYS A 192 -1.60 -3.45 -10.22
C LYS A 192 -2.94 -2.99 -9.66
N ALA A 193 -4.02 -3.64 -10.13
CA ALA A 193 -5.37 -3.48 -9.61
C ALA A 193 -5.95 -4.84 -9.21
N VAL A 194 -6.50 -4.92 -8.00
CA VAL A 194 -7.17 -6.09 -7.45
C VAL A 194 -8.62 -5.75 -7.17
N THR A 195 -9.55 -6.41 -7.85
CA THR A 195 -10.97 -6.05 -7.78
C THR A 195 -11.83 -7.28 -7.54
N ALA A 196 -12.63 -7.24 -6.47
CA ALA A 196 -13.74 -8.16 -6.25
C ALA A 196 -15.05 -7.39 -6.34
N GLU A 197 -15.98 -7.81 -7.20
CA GLU A 197 -17.20 -7.04 -7.41
C GLU A 197 -18.45 -7.88 -7.62
N VAL A 198 -19.57 -7.37 -7.12
CA VAL A 198 -20.92 -7.84 -7.40
C VAL A 198 -21.69 -6.68 -7.99
N GLN A 199 -22.14 -6.81 -9.24
CA GLN A 199 -22.78 -5.74 -9.98
C GLN A 199 -24.10 -6.21 -10.60
N ASP A 200 -25.14 -5.36 -10.53
CA ASP A 200 -26.44 -5.56 -11.18
C ASP A 200 -27.03 -6.97 -10.95
N SER A 201 -26.78 -7.52 -9.77
CA SER A 201 -27.08 -8.90 -9.45
C SER A 201 -28.14 -9.03 -8.36
N LYS A 202 -28.86 -10.15 -8.41
CA LYS A 202 -29.84 -10.49 -7.39
C LYS A 202 -29.42 -11.78 -6.69
N VAL A 203 -29.07 -11.65 -5.40
CA VAL A 203 -28.79 -12.79 -4.52
C VAL A 203 -29.96 -12.88 -3.55
N ASP A 204 -30.85 -13.84 -3.79
CA ASP A 204 -32.09 -13.95 -3.03
C ASP A 204 -32.13 -15.22 -2.20
N LYS A 205 -32.44 -15.07 -0.93
CA LYS A 205 -32.82 -16.14 -0.05
C LYS A 205 -33.72 -15.68 1.08
N ASP A 206 -34.53 -16.63 1.53
CA ASP A 206 -35.28 -16.58 2.78
C ASP A 206 -34.29 -16.28 3.95
N THR A 207 -34.41 -15.11 4.53
CA THR A 207 -33.50 -14.55 5.55
C THR A 207 -33.32 -15.44 6.78
N ASP A 208 -34.27 -16.37 7.03
CA ASP A 208 -34.24 -17.22 8.22
C ASP A 208 -33.33 -18.46 8.10
N LYS A 209 -32.66 -18.69 6.97
CA LYS A 209 -31.98 -19.98 6.69
C LYS A 209 -30.50 -19.90 6.30
N GLY A 210 -29.81 -18.78 6.56
CA GLY A 210 -28.38 -18.74 6.76
C GLY A 210 -27.50 -18.80 5.50
N ALA A 211 -27.67 -17.91 4.51
CA ALA A 211 -26.65 -17.69 3.49
C ALA A 211 -25.63 -16.62 3.93
N TYR A 212 -24.40 -16.73 3.42
CA TYR A 212 -23.36 -15.72 3.59
C TYR A 212 -22.99 -15.17 2.21
N VAL A 213 -22.89 -13.85 2.11
CA VAL A 213 -22.36 -13.19 0.92
C VAL A 213 -21.07 -12.45 1.31
N THR A 214 -19.98 -12.82 0.65
CA THR A 214 -18.68 -12.20 0.87
C THR A 214 -18.14 -11.69 -0.45
N VAL A 215 -17.78 -10.41 -0.48
CA VAL A 215 -17.06 -9.76 -1.58
C VAL A 215 -15.72 -9.29 -1.01
N GLN A 216 -14.63 -9.91 -1.43
CA GLN A 216 -13.33 -9.71 -0.79
C GLN A 216 -12.23 -9.45 -1.82
N ALA A 217 -11.51 -8.35 -1.66
CA ALA A 217 -10.31 -8.04 -2.43
C ALA A 217 -9.12 -7.92 -1.49
N ASP A 218 -8.12 -8.78 -1.69
CA ASP A 218 -6.90 -8.79 -0.89
C ASP A 218 -5.68 -8.60 -1.79
N SER A 219 -4.84 -7.65 -1.44
CA SER A 219 -3.60 -7.39 -2.17
C SER A 219 -2.41 -7.29 -1.24
N LYS A 220 -1.32 -7.97 -1.63
CA LYS A 220 -0.06 -7.91 -0.90
C LYS A 220 1.11 -7.68 -1.84
N SER A 221 1.88 -6.62 -1.59
CA SER A 221 3.07 -6.29 -2.38
C SER A 221 4.29 -6.09 -1.49
N THR A 222 5.40 -6.74 -1.86
CA THR A 222 6.65 -6.60 -1.11
C THR A 222 7.80 -6.37 -2.08
N ILE A 223 8.58 -5.32 -1.84
CA ILE A 223 9.82 -5.02 -2.54
C ILE A 223 10.98 -5.10 -1.56
N ASN A 224 12.00 -5.92 -1.89
CA ASN A 224 13.30 -5.92 -1.24
C ASN A 224 14.34 -5.47 -2.26
N SER A 225 15.02 -4.36 -2.00
CA SER A 225 15.97 -3.75 -2.92
C SER A 225 17.33 -3.54 -2.26
N LEU A 226 18.40 -3.86 -2.99
CA LEU A 226 19.76 -3.71 -2.55
C LEU A 226 20.61 -3.08 -3.66
N ALA A 227 21.25 -1.94 -3.39
CA ALA A 227 22.24 -1.32 -4.26
C ALA A 227 23.55 -1.13 -3.47
N VAL A 228 24.59 -1.86 -3.83
CA VAL A 228 25.87 -1.80 -3.12
C VAL A 228 27.00 -1.50 -4.09
N VAL A 229 27.85 -0.54 -3.73
CA VAL A 229 29.01 -0.15 -4.53
C VAL A 229 30.25 -0.08 -3.65
N GLY A 230 31.34 -0.64 -4.15
CA GLY A 230 32.66 -0.53 -3.57
C GLY A 230 33.71 -0.14 -4.63
N ALA A 231 34.42 0.97 -4.44
CA ALA A 231 35.51 1.40 -5.34
C ALA A 231 36.80 1.61 -4.55
N GLY A 232 37.91 1.07 -5.04
CA GLY A 232 39.27 1.29 -4.49
C GLY A 232 40.25 1.76 -5.55
N GLY A 233 40.88 2.93 -5.38
CA GLY A 233 41.79 3.50 -6.34
C GLY A 233 43.08 4.08 -5.74
N GLY A 234 44.24 3.92 -6.40
CA GLY A 234 45.49 4.51 -5.92
C GLY A 234 45.48 6.03 -5.97
N ASP A 235 44.92 6.64 -6.99
CA ASP A 235 44.77 8.10 -7.12
C ASP A 235 43.31 8.55 -6.85
N PHE A 236 42.33 7.91 -7.50
CA PHE A 236 40.94 8.27 -7.43
C PHE A 236 40.01 7.04 -7.29
N ALA A 237 39.04 7.13 -6.41
CA ALA A 237 37.95 6.16 -6.31
C ALA A 237 36.58 6.86 -6.35
N GLY A 238 35.69 6.37 -7.20
CA GLY A 238 34.30 6.84 -7.28
C GLY A 238 33.29 5.69 -7.17
N GLY A 239 32.35 5.75 -6.22
CA GLY A 239 31.29 4.77 -6.05
C GLY A 239 29.90 5.42 -5.94
N ALA A 240 28.95 5.03 -6.82
CA ALA A 240 27.59 5.55 -6.76
C ALA A 240 26.52 4.45 -6.80
N GLY A 241 25.68 4.38 -5.76
CA GLY A 241 24.53 3.49 -5.66
C GLY A 241 23.21 4.23 -5.91
N VAL A 242 22.28 3.62 -6.65
CA VAL A 242 20.92 4.15 -6.86
C VAL A 242 19.91 3.04 -6.61
N SER A 243 18.93 3.31 -5.77
CA SER A 243 17.78 2.42 -5.52
C SER A 243 16.48 3.16 -5.80
N VAL A 244 15.64 2.60 -6.69
CA VAL A 244 14.32 3.16 -7.00
C VAL A 244 13.25 2.09 -6.82
N ASN A 245 12.36 2.30 -5.86
CA ASN A 245 11.32 1.33 -5.51
C ASN A 245 9.97 2.00 -5.49
N ARG A 246 9.00 1.41 -6.17
CA ARG A 246 7.64 1.94 -6.20
C ARG A 246 6.61 0.82 -6.15
N ILE A 247 5.64 0.97 -5.25
CA ILE A 247 4.39 0.20 -5.25
C ILE A 247 3.26 1.17 -5.56
N ASN A 248 2.50 0.89 -6.62
CA ASN A 248 1.25 1.55 -6.94
C ASN A 248 0.19 0.47 -7.08
N GLN A 249 -0.77 0.44 -6.15
CA GLN A 249 -1.72 -0.63 -6.00
C GLN A 249 -3.11 -0.09 -5.68
N ASP A 250 -4.11 -0.55 -6.45
CA ASP A 250 -5.51 -0.28 -6.20
C ASP A 250 -6.21 -1.58 -5.79
N THR A 251 -6.82 -1.61 -4.61
CA THR A 251 -7.53 -2.78 -4.08
C THR A 251 -8.98 -2.41 -3.82
N THR A 252 -9.91 -2.98 -4.56
CA THR A 252 -11.32 -2.61 -4.50
C THR A 252 -12.22 -3.82 -4.28
N ALA A 253 -13.04 -3.77 -3.23
CA ALA A 253 -14.19 -4.65 -3.06
C ALA A 253 -15.47 -3.82 -3.25
N ALA A 254 -16.32 -4.18 -4.19
CA ALA A 254 -17.48 -3.37 -4.55
C ALA A 254 -18.77 -4.21 -4.68
N LEU A 255 -19.88 -3.64 -4.19
CA LEU A 255 -21.22 -4.17 -4.41
C LEU A 255 -22.08 -3.01 -4.95
N SER A 256 -22.54 -3.11 -6.21
CA SER A 256 -23.24 -2.02 -6.87
C SER A 256 -24.49 -2.48 -7.61
N GLY A 257 -25.56 -1.65 -7.61
CA GLY A 257 -26.80 -1.89 -8.35
C GLY A 257 -27.50 -3.21 -8.00
N SER A 258 -27.20 -3.81 -6.84
CA SER A 258 -27.55 -5.19 -6.53
C SER A 258 -28.55 -5.31 -5.38
N THR A 259 -29.32 -6.40 -5.41
CA THR A 259 -30.21 -6.76 -4.31
C THR A 259 -29.69 -8.02 -3.65
N VAL A 260 -29.38 -7.95 -2.34
CA VAL A 260 -28.87 -9.08 -1.56
C VAL A 260 -29.77 -9.30 -0.34
N ARG A 261 -30.23 -10.54 -0.21
CA ARG A 261 -30.95 -11.00 0.97
C ARG A 261 -30.24 -12.22 1.53
N ASP A 262 -29.73 -12.13 2.74
CA ASP A 262 -28.90 -13.18 3.33
C ASP A 262 -28.89 -13.17 4.86
N ARG A 263 -27.96 -13.92 5.45
CA ARG A 263 -27.68 -13.92 6.88
C ARG A 263 -26.62 -12.90 7.27
N HIS A 264 -25.55 -12.83 6.49
CA HIS A 264 -24.47 -11.86 6.68
C HIS A 264 -23.89 -11.46 5.33
N THR A 265 -23.83 -10.15 5.08
CA THR A 265 -23.12 -9.57 3.94
C THR A 265 -21.82 -8.93 4.41
N THR A 266 -20.70 -9.25 3.76
CA THR A 266 -19.41 -8.60 4.01
C THR A 266 -18.80 -8.14 2.68
N VAL A 267 -18.50 -6.86 2.60
CA VAL A 267 -17.70 -6.24 1.52
C VAL A 267 -16.39 -5.77 2.13
N GLN A 268 -15.28 -6.41 1.77
CA GLN A 268 -13.99 -6.17 2.42
C GLN A 268 -12.87 -5.97 1.41
N ALA A 269 -12.10 -4.89 1.58
CA ALA A 269 -10.86 -4.64 0.85
C ALA A 269 -9.68 -4.56 1.82
N ALA A 270 -8.60 -5.27 1.53
CA ALA A 270 -7.37 -5.22 2.32
C ALA A 270 -6.14 -5.07 1.43
N GLY A 271 -5.30 -4.08 1.73
CA GLY A 271 -4.05 -3.81 1.03
C GLY A 271 -2.86 -3.81 1.99
N ASP A 272 -1.86 -4.65 1.74
CA ASP A 272 -0.60 -4.70 2.51
C ASP A 272 0.58 -4.44 1.56
N SER A 273 1.30 -3.34 1.78
CA SER A 273 2.41 -2.92 0.94
C SER A 273 3.67 -2.69 1.76
N ALA A 274 4.79 -3.29 1.36
CA ALA A 274 6.04 -3.15 2.07
C ALA A 274 7.22 -2.90 1.12
N ILE A 275 8.06 -1.92 1.45
CA ILE A 275 9.34 -1.67 0.79
C ILE A 275 10.46 -1.75 1.84
N THR A 276 11.47 -2.58 1.56
CA THR A 276 12.76 -2.57 2.25
C THR A 276 13.85 -2.22 1.25
N SER A 277 14.49 -1.08 1.44
CA SER A 277 15.53 -0.55 0.55
C SER A 277 16.85 -0.38 1.30
N ILE A 278 17.91 -0.92 0.75
CA ILE A 278 19.26 -0.77 1.28
C ILE A 278 20.16 -0.25 0.17
N GLY A 279 20.75 0.91 0.41
CA GLY A 279 21.74 1.50 -0.49
C GLY A 279 23.04 1.80 0.26
N VAL A 280 24.17 1.29 -0.25
CA VAL A 280 25.49 1.54 0.33
C VAL A 280 26.49 1.90 -0.74
N GLY A 281 27.18 3.02 -0.55
CA GLY A 281 28.30 3.45 -1.38
C GLY A 281 29.59 3.53 -0.56
N ALA A 282 30.65 2.91 -1.06
CA ALA A 282 31.98 3.02 -0.44
C ALA A 282 33.04 3.38 -1.50
N ALA A 283 33.94 4.30 -1.16
CA ALA A 283 35.07 4.66 -1.98
C ALA A 283 36.31 4.84 -1.11
N VAL A 284 37.43 4.23 -1.51
CA VAL A 284 38.72 4.37 -0.83
C VAL A 284 39.80 4.72 -1.85
N ALA A 285 40.55 5.79 -1.61
CA ALA A 285 41.59 6.24 -2.56
C ALA A 285 42.85 6.79 -1.89
N GLY A 286 43.95 6.78 -2.63
CA GLY A 286 45.21 7.39 -2.19
C GLY A 286 45.16 8.93 -2.22
N LYS A 287 44.42 9.57 -3.16
CA LYS A 287 44.33 11.04 -3.25
C LYS A 287 42.93 11.59 -3.07
N ALA A 288 41.93 11.06 -3.80
CA ALA A 288 40.55 11.55 -3.69
C ALA A 288 39.51 10.40 -3.78
N ALA A 289 38.63 10.34 -2.84
CA ALA A 289 37.53 9.39 -2.76
C ALA A 289 36.17 10.10 -2.83
N LEU A 290 35.23 9.58 -3.65
CA LEU A 290 33.88 10.06 -3.78
C LEU A 290 32.90 8.89 -3.64
N ALA A 291 32.05 8.90 -2.62
CA ALA A 291 30.98 7.94 -2.44
C ALA A 291 29.61 8.61 -2.48
N GLY A 292 28.67 8.02 -3.22
CA GLY A 292 27.31 8.53 -3.33
C GLY A 292 26.25 7.44 -3.19
N ASN A 293 25.09 7.80 -2.63
CA ASN A 293 23.91 6.95 -2.64
C ASN A 293 22.64 7.77 -2.81
N ILE A 294 21.74 7.28 -3.68
CA ILE A 294 20.40 7.85 -3.87
C ILE A 294 19.37 6.75 -3.67
N ALA A 295 18.43 6.96 -2.76
CA ALA A 295 17.31 6.06 -2.52
C ALA A 295 15.98 6.79 -2.74
N VAL A 296 15.13 6.25 -3.62
CA VAL A 296 13.79 6.75 -3.89
C VAL A 296 12.80 5.61 -3.64
N ASN A 297 11.94 5.76 -2.63
CA ASN A 297 10.97 4.74 -2.24
C ASN A 297 9.58 5.36 -2.16
N GLN A 298 8.61 4.76 -2.84
CA GLN A 298 7.24 5.26 -2.88
C GLN A 298 6.22 4.14 -2.75
N ILE A 299 5.27 4.28 -1.83
CA ILE A 299 4.08 3.43 -1.70
C ILE A 299 2.84 4.29 -1.95
N GLY A 300 2.07 3.94 -3.00
CA GLY A 300 0.74 4.44 -3.27
C GLY A 300 -0.22 3.26 -3.24
N ASN A 301 -0.86 2.99 -2.10
CA ASN A 301 -1.76 1.86 -1.90
C ASN A 301 -3.17 2.38 -1.62
N ASN A 302 -4.05 2.30 -2.62
CA ASN A 302 -5.44 2.71 -2.46
C ASN A 302 -6.31 1.50 -2.17
N VAL A 303 -7.02 1.53 -1.06
CA VAL A 303 -7.88 0.45 -0.59
C VAL A 303 -9.31 0.96 -0.46
N LYS A 304 -10.25 0.34 -1.18
CA LYS A 304 -11.63 0.77 -1.18
C LYS A 304 -12.61 -0.39 -1.01
N ALA A 305 -13.46 -0.32 0.02
CA ALA A 305 -14.65 -1.14 0.16
C ALA A 305 -15.89 -0.27 -0.10
N ALA A 306 -16.74 -0.64 -1.07
CA ALA A 306 -17.85 0.21 -1.49
C ALA A 306 -19.16 -0.55 -1.66
N VAL A 307 -20.27 0.06 -1.23
CA VAL A 307 -21.64 -0.35 -1.54
C VAL A 307 -22.35 0.84 -2.15
N THR A 308 -22.87 0.71 -3.37
CA THR A 308 -23.49 1.82 -4.09
C THR A 308 -24.79 1.38 -4.77
N GLY A 309 -25.88 2.16 -4.65
CA GLY A 309 -27.15 1.94 -5.34
C GLY A 309 -27.76 0.57 -5.08
N SER A 310 -27.57 0.00 -3.89
CA SER A 310 -27.88 -1.39 -3.59
C SER A 310 -28.86 -1.56 -2.44
N ASN A 311 -29.58 -2.69 -2.45
CA ASN A 311 -30.52 -3.04 -1.39
C ASN A 311 -30.05 -4.32 -0.68
N LEU A 312 -29.60 -4.19 0.57
CA LEU A 312 -29.07 -5.28 1.38
C LEU A 312 -29.98 -5.54 2.58
N THR A 313 -30.49 -6.76 2.69
CA THR A 313 -31.31 -7.20 3.84
C THR A 313 -30.65 -8.43 4.47
N SER A 314 -30.12 -8.27 5.68
CA SER A 314 -29.46 -9.34 6.43
C SER A 314 -30.21 -9.66 7.73
N SER A 315 -30.42 -10.93 8.03
CA SER A 315 -30.95 -11.33 9.37
C SER A 315 -29.89 -11.19 10.47
N GLY A 316 -28.63 -11.07 10.12
CA GLY A 316 -27.48 -10.78 10.98
C GLY A 316 -26.87 -9.42 10.67
N ASN A 317 -25.63 -9.40 10.22
CA ASN A 317 -24.82 -8.19 10.10
C ASN A 317 -24.47 -7.82 8.65
N ILE A 318 -24.25 -6.53 8.41
CA ILE A 318 -23.71 -6.00 7.16
C ILE A 318 -22.39 -5.27 7.48
N GLY A 319 -21.30 -5.70 6.86
CA GLY A 319 -19.99 -5.10 7.03
C GLY A 319 -19.41 -4.55 5.73
N VAL A 320 -18.96 -3.30 5.76
CA VAL A 320 -18.20 -2.66 4.68
C VAL A 320 -16.87 -2.20 5.26
N LEU A 321 -15.78 -2.93 4.93
CA LEU A 321 -14.53 -2.86 5.67
C LEU A 321 -13.37 -2.59 4.73
N ALA A 322 -12.60 -1.53 4.96
CA ALA A 322 -11.37 -1.23 4.26
C ALA A 322 -10.19 -1.22 5.23
N SER A 323 -9.09 -1.89 4.88
CA SER A 323 -7.87 -1.93 5.69
C SER A 323 -6.63 -1.72 4.82
N GLY A 324 -5.92 -0.60 5.03
CA GLY A 324 -4.66 -0.29 4.38
C GLY A 324 -3.48 -0.44 5.35
N LYS A 325 -2.42 -1.13 4.93
CA LYS A 325 -1.18 -1.23 5.70
C LYS A 325 0.02 -0.98 4.81
N GLU A 326 0.80 0.03 5.15
CA GLU A 326 2.01 0.41 4.44
C GLU A 326 3.20 0.43 5.39
N ASN A 327 4.29 -0.23 4.96
CA ASN A 327 5.54 -0.27 5.71
C ASN A 327 6.71 0.07 4.79
N LEU A 328 7.44 1.13 5.08
CA LEU A 328 8.60 1.55 4.32
C LEU A 328 9.82 1.60 5.25
N THR A 329 10.81 0.76 4.97
CA THR A 329 12.10 0.76 5.67
C THR A 329 13.21 1.08 4.66
N ASN A 330 13.96 2.14 4.94
CA ASN A 330 15.07 2.58 4.11
C ASN A 330 16.35 2.73 4.89
N PHE A 331 17.44 2.20 4.35
CA PHE A 331 18.80 2.44 4.81
C PHE A 331 19.64 2.98 3.65
N ALA A 332 20.20 4.17 3.84
CA ALA A 332 21.10 4.81 2.89
C ALA A 332 22.42 5.14 3.57
N GLY A 333 23.51 4.54 3.11
CA GLY A 333 24.83 4.73 3.72
C GLY A 333 25.91 5.08 2.69
N THR A 334 26.83 6.00 3.04
CA THR A 334 28.03 6.23 2.24
C THR A 334 29.26 6.43 3.10
N VAL A 335 30.36 5.87 2.65
CA VAL A 335 31.67 6.10 3.28
C VAL A 335 32.68 6.41 2.18
N SER A 336 33.33 7.56 2.26
CA SER A 336 34.47 7.90 1.44
C SER A 336 35.70 8.10 2.32
N ASP A 337 36.79 7.46 1.97
CA ASP A 337 38.07 7.57 2.68
C ASP A 337 39.21 7.83 1.70
N ALA A 338 39.89 8.95 1.87
CA ALA A 338 41.07 9.29 1.10
C ALA A 338 42.27 9.41 2.02
N ALA A 339 43.32 8.61 1.76
CA ALA A 339 44.60 8.75 2.41
C ALA A 339 45.37 10.03 1.93
N GLY A 340 44.71 10.83 1.06
CA GLY A 340 45.21 12.08 0.48
C GLY A 340 44.23 13.23 0.65
N ASN A 341 44.09 14.06 -0.39
CA ASN A 341 43.57 15.42 -0.25
C ASN A 341 42.07 15.54 -0.02
N ALA A 342 41.21 14.62 -0.53
CA ALA A 342 39.78 14.81 -0.45
C ALA A 342 38.96 13.51 -0.28
N GLY A 343 38.12 13.45 0.75
CA GLY A 343 37.11 12.40 0.96
C GLY A 343 35.70 12.99 0.98
N LEU A 344 34.88 12.67 -0.04
CA LEU A 344 33.52 13.24 -0.20
C LEU A 344 32.46 12.16 -0.15
N GLY A 345 31.56 12.24 0.84
CA GLY A 345 30.41 11.36 0.99
C GLY A 345 29.08 12.09 0.78
N MET A 346 28.17 11.56 -0.05
CA MET A 346 26.85 12.13 -0.27
C MET A 346 25.75 11.06 -0.17
N GLY A 347 24.67 11.37 0.57
CA GLY A 347 23.48 10.53 0.68
C GLY A 347 22.21 11.33 0.45
N VAL A 348 21.33 10.83 -0.44
CA VAL A 348 20.02 11.42 -0.66
C VAL A 348 18.96 10.32 -0.54
N SER A 349 17.94 10.56 0.27
CA SER A 349 16.83 9.65 0.46
C SER A 349 15.49 10.37 0.31
N TYR A 350 14.63 9.85 -0.53
CA TYR A 350 13.23 10.28 -0.64
C TYR A 350 12.32 9.09 -0.38
N ASN A 351 11.48 9.20 0.65
CA ASN A 351 10.56 8.16 1.06
C ASN A 351 9.13 8.72 1.11
N ALA A 352 8.20 8.08 0.43
CA ALA A 352 6.81 8.53 0.39
C ALA A 352 5.81 7.39 0.61
N ILE A 353 4.83 7.64 1.47
CA ILE A 353 3.63 6.82 1.66
C ILE A 353 2.42 7.71 1.40
N THR A 354 1.62 7.41 0.34
CA THR A 354 0.53 8.27 -0.12
C THR A 354 -0.79 7.52 -0.33
N GLY A 355 -0.98 6.38 0.31
CA GLY A 355 -2.16 5.53 0.17
C GLY A 355 -3.44 6.10 0.80
N ASN A 356 -4.59 5.78 0.20
CA ASN A 356 -5.92 6.08 0.73
C ASN A 356 -6.62 4.81 1.16
N THR A 357 -7.34 4.86 2.30
CA THR A 357 -8.16 3.75 2.79
C THR A 357 -9.59 4.22 2.96
N GLU A 358 -10.50 3.71 2.14
CA GLU A 358 -11.87 4.19 2.08
C GLU A 358 -12.90 3.07 2.23
N SER A 359 -13.89 3.29 3.09
CA SER A 359 -15.08 2.46 3.23
C SER A 359 -16.31 3.32 3.00
N THR A 360 -17.04 3.08 1.90
CA THR A 360 -18.15 3.95 1.49
C THR A 360 -19.44 3.19 1.27
N VAL A 361 -20.56 3.78 1.70
CA VAL A 361 -21.91 3.34 1.38
C VAL A 361 -22.66 4.54 0.83
N GLU A 362 -23.17 4.44 -0.40
CA GLU A 362 -23.80 5.55 -1.11
C GLU A 362 -25.11 5.10 -1.75
N ASP A 363 -26.17 5.92 -1.63
CA ASP A 363 -27.47 5.78 -2.31
C ASP A 363 -28.06 4.36 -2.18
N SER A 364 -28.01 3.77 -1.00
CA SER A 364 -28.32 2.37 -0.76
C SER A 364 -29.40 2.20 0.34
N SER A 365 -29.93 0.98 0.48
CA SER A 365 -30.77 0.60 1.60
C SER A 365 -30.18 -0.60 2.33
N LEU A 366 -29.88 -0.45 3.61
CA LEU A 366 -29.25 -1.46 4.45
C LEU A 366 -30.15 -1.84 5.62
N GLU A 367 -30.54 -3.10 5.70
CA GLU A 367 -31.31 -3.65 6.82
C GLU A 367 -30.54 -4.78 7.49
N ALA A 368 -30.07 -4.58 8.71
CA ALA A 368 -29.41 -5.58 9.54
C ALA A 368 -30.21 -5.85 10.81
N ARG A 369 -30.64 -7.10 11.02
CA ARG A 369 -31.54 -7.47 12.11
C ARG A 369 -30.84 -8.01 13.35
N GLY A 370 -29.53 -8.26 13.30
CA GLY A 370 -28.70 -8.65 14.44
C GLY A 370 -29.14 -9.90 15.22
N LYS A 371 -30.08 -10.66 14.71
CA LYS A 371 -30.67 -11.82 15.42
C LYS A 371 -29.70 -12.99 15.62
N GLU A 372 -28.55 -12.95 14.95
CA GLU A 372 -27.62 -14.08 14.90
C GLU A 372 -26.36 -13.82 15.73
N ASN A 373 -25.86 -14.89 16.34
CA ASN A 373 -24.56 -14.85 17.04
C ASN A 373 -23.42 -14.73 16.03
N GLY A 374 -23.08 -13.53 15.62
CA GLY A 374 -21.99 -13.22 14.72
C GLY A 374 -21.60 -11.75 14.84
N THR A 375 -20.37 -11.44 14.56
CA THR A 375 -19.84 -10.08 14.59
C THR A 375 -19.10 -9.78 13.29
N VAL A 376 -19.10 -8.52 12.88
CA VAL A 376 -18.36 -8.02 11.74
C VAL A 376 -17.35 -6.97 12.23
N GLY A 377 -16.17 -6.93 11.62
CA GLY A 377 -15.10 -6.03 12.06
C GLY A 377 -14.67 -6.32 13.51
N ASP A 378 -14.48 -5.29 14.31
CA ASP A 378 -14.04 -5.37 15.72
C ASP A 378 -15.12 -5.92 16.67
N LYS A 379 -15.71 -7.06 16.33
CA LYS A 379 -16.78 -7.73 17.10
C LYS A 379 -18.06 -6.89 17.24
N GLN A 380 -18.38 -6.08 16.22
CA GLN A 380 -19.60 -5.28 16.20
C GLN A 380 -20.75 -6.02 15.52
N LYS A 381 -21.97 -5.64 15.90
CA LYS A 381 -23.20 -6.16 15.32
C LYS A 381 -23.90 -5.08 14.53
N GLY A 382 -24.80 -5.49 13.63
CA GLY A 382 -25.61 -4.58 12.84
C GLY A 382 -24.93 -4.10 11.57
N VAL A 383 -25.01 -2.82 11.27
CA VAL A 383 -24.36 -2.19 10.11
C VAL A 383 -23.02 -1.58 10.54
N VAL A 384 -21.94 -2.09 9.97
CA VAL A 384 -20.57 -1.68 10.33
C VAL A 384 -19.84 -1.19 9.09
N VAL A 385 -19.45 0.09 9.06
CA VAL A 385 -18.65 0.71 8.00
C VAL A 385 -17.36 1.19 8.61
N THR A 386 -16.23 0.54 8.25
CA THR A 386 -14.94 0.82 8.91
C THR A 386 -13.83 0.98 7.90
N ALA A 387 -13.04 2.07 8.05
CA ALA A 387 -11.78 2.27 7.36
C ALA A 387 -10.64 2.30 8.39
N SER A 388 -9.61 1.49 8.16
CA SER A 388 -8.43 1.41 9.04
C SER A 388 -7.14 1.55 8.24
N GLY A 389 -6.37 2.60 8.52
CA GLY A 389 -5.05 2.86 7.94
C GLY A 389 -3.94 2.60 8.95
N GLN A 390 -2.85 1.95 8.53
CA GLN A 390 -1.62 1.76 9.31
C GLN A 390 -0.41 2.10 8.44
N HIS A 391 0.38 3.09 8.85
CA HIS A 391 1.49 3.60 8.06
C HIS A 391 2.75 3.66 8.93
N ALA A 392 3.80 2.94 8.50
CA ALA A 392 5.08 2.93 9.20
C ALA A 392 6.20 3.32 8.23
N LEU A 393 6.98 4.32 8.59
CA LEU A 393 8.13 4.78 7.83
C LEU A 393 9.37 4.82 8.73
N ASN A 394 10.36 3.98 8.41
CA ASN A 394 11.63 3.93 9.10
C ASN A 394 12.76 4.29 8.11
N SER A 395 13.49 5.35 8.37
CA SER A 395 14.57 5.81 7.51
C SER A 395 15.87 6.03 8.29
N VAL A 396 16.95 5.46 7.80
CA VAL A 396 18.29 5.69 8.33
C VAL A 396 19.18 6.14 7.20
N ALA A 397 19.78 7.32 7.33
CA ALA A 397 20.71 7.85 6.33
C ALA A 397 21.99 8.36 7.00
N LEU A 398 23.11 7.73 6.68
CA LEU A 398 24.40 8.01 7.30
C LEU A 398 25.47 8.22 6.23
N THR A 399 26.25 9.30 6.35
CA THR A 399 27.38 9.56 5.44
C THR A 399 28.64 9.87 6.19
N ALA A 400 29.77 9.43 5.65
CA ALA A 400 31.08 9.78 6.17
C ALA A 400 32.02 10.22 5.03
N GLY A 401 32.77 11.29 5.26
CA GLY A 401 33.81 11.79 4.38
C GLY A 401 35.11 12.00 5.15
N LEU A 402 36.10 11.15 4.90
CA LEU A 402 37.36 11.14 5.62
C LEU A 402 38.50 11.50 4.66
N ALA A 403 39.43 12.32 5.10
CA ALA A 403 40.64 12.63 4.36
C ALA A 403 41.85 12.76 5.29
N GLY A 404 43.00 12.21 4.87
CA GLY A 404 44.29 12.34 5.57
C GLY A 404 45.39 12.65 4.59
N SER A 405 46.24 13.65 4.83
CA SER A 405 47.29 14.10 3.90
C SER A 405 48.51 14.63 4.62
N ASP A 406 49.68 14.48 4.00
CA ASP A 406 50.89 15.16 4.46
C ASP A 406 50.86 16.69 4.16
N ASN A 407 49.88 17.16 3.39
CA ASN A 407 49.66 18.58 3.08
C ASN A 407 48.27 19.01 3.60
N VAL A 408 47.39 19.49 2.73
CA VAL A 408 46.01 19.89 3.06
C VAL A 408 45.06 18.75 2.78
N ALA A 409 44.19 18.42 3.79
CA ALA A 409 43.16 17.40 3.69
C ALA A 409 41.75 17.98 3.91
N VAL A 410 40.80 17.61 3.03
CA VAL A 410 39.40 18.03 3.13
C VAL A 410 38.47 16.80 3.19
N GLY A 411 37.84 16.59 4.31
CA GLY A 411 36.73 15.65 4.44
C GLY A 411 35.40 16.38 4.29
N ALA A 412 34.50 15.90 3.43
CA ALA A 412 33.16 16.45 3.37
C ALA A 412 32.09 15.32 3.35
N ALA A 413 31.00 15.56 4.09
CA ALA A 413 29.88 14.62 4.12
C ALA A 413 28.55 15.38 4.11
N GLY A 414 27.61 14.91 3.28
CA GLY A 414 26.29 15.51 3.19
C GLY A 414 25.19 14.46 3.13
N THR A 415 24.15 14.61 3.94
CA THR A 415 22.99 13.73 3.94
C THR A 415 21.71 14.54 3.88
N VAL A 416 20.83 14.20 2.94
CA VAL A 416 19.48 14.78 2.84
C VAL A 416 18.46 13.66 2.82
N THR A 417 17.50 13.73 3.74
CA THR A 417 16.35 12.81 3.78
C THR A 417 15.06 13.60 3.74
N VAL A 418 14.14 13.18 2.87
CA VAL A 418 12.80 13.69 2.79
C VAL A 418 11.83 12.54 2.97
N ASN A 419 11.01 12.61 4.03
CA ASN A 419 9.99 11.64 4.37
C ASN A 419 8.62 12.31 4.21
N ASN A 420 7.76 11.72 3.35
CA ASN A 420 6.42 12.23 3.06
C ASN A 420 5.38 11.16 3.39
N ILE A 421 4.47 11.45 4.32
CA ILE A 421 3.34 10.57 4.63
C ILE A 421 2.05 11.37 4.43
N GLY A 422 1.30 11.01 3.38
CA GLY A 422 0.07 11.67 2.99
C GLY A 422 -1.05 10.68 2.68
N GLY A 423 -2.27 11.19 2.47
CA GLY A 423 -3.44 10.41 2.09
C GLY A 423 -4.61 10.52 3.07
N THR A 424 -5.63 9.71 2.85
CA THR A 424 -6.91 9.76 3.60
C THR A 424 -7.31 8.40 4.15
N THR A 425 -7.85 8.39 5.36
CA THR A 425 -8.59 7.24 5.92
C THR A 425 -10.02 7.67 6.18
N ARG A 426 -10.97 7.16 5.36
CA ARG A 426 -12.35 7.66 5.38
C ARG A 426 -13.37 6.53 5.45
N ALA A 427 -14.30 6.61 6.41
CA ALA A 427 -15.51 5.80 6.45
C ALA A 427 -16.71 6.73 6.22
N ALA A 428 -17.54 6.47 5.20
CA ALA A 428 -18.63 7.36 4.88
C ALA A 428 -19.91 6.59 4.50
N VAL A 429 -21.04 7.11 4.98
CA VAL A 429 -22.38 6.68 4.58
C VAL A 429 -23.14 7.91 4.14
N THR A 430 -23.64 7.91 2.91
CA THR A 430 -24.27 9.07 2.30
C THR A 430 -25.51 8.64 1.52
N GLY A 431 -26.63 9.38 1.66
CA GLY A 431 -27.87 9.12 0.90
C GLY A 431 -28.45 7.72 1.10
N THR A 432 -28.22 7.11 2.25
CA THR A 432 -28.50 5.68 2.49
C THR A 432 -29.52 5.50 3.60
N ASP A 433 -30.53 4.68 3.35
CA ASP A 433 -31.50 4.27 4.37
C ASP A 433 -30.92 3.10 5.19
N ILE A 434 -30.82 3.26 6.51
CA ILE A 434 -30.30 2.20 7.39
C ILE A 434 -31.39 1.77 8.37
N ASN A 435 -31.78 0.50 8.32
CA ASN A 435 -32.80 -0.08 9.18
C ASN A 435 -34.13 0.69 9.17
N ALA A 436 -34.39 1.47 8.11
CA ALA A 436 -35.54 2.38 8.05
C ALA A 436 -36.90 1.67 8.04
N SER A 437 -36.96 0.44 7.55
CA SER A 437 -38.17 -0.38 7.52
C SER A 437 -38.31 -1.27 8.75
N LEU A 438 -37.32 -1.36 9.62
CA LEU A 438 -37.36 -2.18 10.83
C LEU A 438 -37.99 -1.41 11.99
N ASP A 439 -38.76 -2.11 12.82
CA ASP A 439 -39.17 -1.56 14.11
C ASP A 439 -38.00 -1.55 15.10
N ASN A 440 -38.08 -0.69 16.12
CA ASN A 440 -37.01 -0.50 17.10
C ASN A 440 -36.65 -1.77 17.91
N SER A 441 -37.51 -2.77 17.91
CA SER A 441 -37.27 -4.03 18.59
C SER A 441 -36.38 -5.00 17.79
N THR A 442 -36.18 -4.74 16.50
CA THR A 442 -35.49 -5.64 15.57
C THR A 442 -34.26 -5.01 14.89
N ALA A 443 -34.08 -3.69 15.01
CA ALA A 443 -32.90 -2.99 14.49
C ALA A 443 -31.69 -3.22 15.39
N ASP A 444 -30.51 -3.40 14.78
CA ASP A 444 -29.24 -3.53 15.49
C ASP A 444 -28.39 -2.23 15.37
N ASP A 445 -27.24 -2.20 16.01
CA ASP A 445 -26.36 -1.04 16.05
C ASP A 445 -25.89 -0.60 14.65
N VAL A 446 -25.58 0.69 14.51
CA VAL A 446 -24.92 1.27 13.33
C VAL A 446 -23.59 1.86 13.79
N ALA A 447 -22.51 1.44 13.15
CA ALA A 447 -21.18 1.92 13.46
C ALA A 447 -20.45 2.40 12.20
N VAL A 448 -20.06 3.66 12.18
CA VAL A 448 -19.21 4.26 11.14
C VAL A 448 -17.91 4.70 11.79
N LYS A 449 -16.77 4.09 11.42
CA LYS A 449 -15.48 4.31 12.07
C LYS A 449 -14.37 4.53 11.05
N ALA A 450 -13.53 5.52 11.30
CA ALA A 450 -12.25 5.69 10.62
C ALA A 450 -11.14 5.74 11.66
N GLN A 451 -10.11 4.94 11.45
CA GLN A 451 -8.94 4.89 12.32
C GLN A 451 -7.67 4.95 11.48
N ASP A 452 -6.74 5.79 11.88
CA ASP A 452 -5.45 5.94 11.23
C ASP A 452 -4.34 5.91 12.27
N VAL A 453 -3.34 5.07 12.04
CA VAL A 453 -2.14 4.97 12.88
C VAL A 453 -0.94 5.23 12.00
N THR A 454 -0.19 6.29 12.31
CA THR A 454 1.00 6.68 11.57
C THR A 454 2.20 6.73 12.50
N THR A 455 3.25 6.00 12.14
CA THR A 455 4.53 5.99 12.84
C THR A 455 5.63 6.40 11.87
N SER A 456 6.50 7.34 12.27
CA SER A 456 7.67 7.71 11.47
C SER A 456 8.89 7.82 12.36
N GLU A 457 9.94 7.10 12.00
CA GLU A 457 11.25 7.18 12.63
C GLU A 457 12.29 7.52 11.56
N SER A 458 13.10 8.56 11.83
CA SER A 458 14.15 8.97 10.91
C SER A 458 15.42 9.29 11.66
N HIS A 459 16.52 8.69 11.21
CA HIS A 459 17.85 8.92 11.75
C HIS A 459 18.79 9.39 10.64
N VAL A 460 19.24 10.62 10.72
CA VAL A 460 20.10 11.23 9.70
C VAL A 460 21.38 11.72 10.35
N GLY A 461 22.51 11.36 9.77
CA GLY A 461 23.81 11.76 10.29
C GLY A 461 24.86 11.94 9.19
N SER A 462 25.78 12.86 9.43
CA SER A 462 26.96 13.04 8.59
C SER A 462 28.20 13.26 9.46
N LEU A 463 29.30 12.64 9.08
CA LEU A 463 30.60 12.78 9.74
C LEU A 463 31.63 13.18 8.69
N SER A 464 32.42 14.19 8.96
CA SER A 464 33.56 14.54 8.12
C SER A 464 34.80 14.79 8.94
N VAL A 465 35.91 14.28 8.48
CA VAL A 465 37.20 14.48 9.12
C VAL A 465 38.28 14.78 8.05
N GLY A 466 38.97 15.86 8.23
CA GLY A 466 40.16 16.18 7.38
C GLY A 466 41.36 16.41 8.30
N ILE A 467 42.41 15.62 8.14
CA ILE A 467 43.66 15.73 8.91
C ILE A 467 44.83 15.91 7.94
N GLY A 468 45.44 17.08 7.94
CA GLY A 468 46.60 17.38 7.10
C GLY A 468 47.70 18.02 7.90
N ALA A 469 48.95 17.76 7.55
CA ALA A 469 50.12 18.35 8.23
C ALA A 469 50.17 19.87 8.04
N ASP A 470 49.79 20.39 6.87
CA ASP A 470 49.75 21.82 6.55
C ASP A 470 48.32 22.42 6.79
N GLY A 471 47.34 21.61 7.09
CA GLY A 471 45.95 22.03 7.41
C GLY A 471 44.95 20.95 7.08
N GLY A 472 43.91 20.85 7.94
CA GLY A 472 42.82 19.90 7.74
C GLY A 472 41.44 20.58 7.91
N ALA A 473 40.49 20.26 7.05
CA ALA A 473 39.11 20.73 7.15
C ALA A 473 38.12 19.58 7.06
N GLY A 474 37.16 19.56 7.99
CA GLY A 474 35.99 18.67 7.96
C GLY A 474 34.72 19.51 7.80
N VAL A 475 33.92 19.24 6.77
CA VAL A 475 32.64 19.91 6.53
C VAL A 475 31.53 18.86 6.45
N SER A 476 30.55 18.92 7.36
CA SER A 476 29.42 18.01 7.31
C SER A 476 28.08 18.74 7.43
N ALA A 477 27.09 18.23 6.70
CA ALA A 477 25.70 18.70 6.78
C ALA A 477 24.72 17.52 6.74
N ALA A 478 23.74 17.56 7.61
CA ALA A 478 22.65 16.60 7.62
C ALA A 478 21.30 17.33 7.67
N SER A 479 20.37 16.92 6.84
CA SER A 479 19.02 17.49 6.82
C SER A 479 17.99 16.38 6.76
N ASP A 480 17.01 16.46 7.64
CA ASP A 480 15.83 15.59 7.63
C ASP A 480 14.56 16.44 7.56
N THR A 481 13.67 16.07 6.66
CA THR A 481 12.40 16.76 6.46
C THR A 481 11.27 15.73 6.52
N LEU A 482 10.37 15.88 7.49
CA LEU A 482 9.14 15.09 7.57
C LEU A 482 7.94 15.95 7.15
N LEU A 483 7.25 15.50 6.12
CA LEU A 483 5.98 16.04 5.65
C LEU A 483 4.87 15.06 6.05
N LEU A 484 3.99 15.47 6.97
CA LEU A 484 2.85 14.67 7.41
C LEU A 484 1.55 15.38 7.05
N SER A 485 0.76 14.80 6.14
CA SER A 485 -0.51 15.33 5.66
C SER A 485 -1.53 14.21 5.49
N ARG A 486 -2.09 13.73 6.61
CA ARG A 486 -3.15 12.72 6.59
C ARG A 486 -4.46 13.27 7.12
N GLU A 487 -5.56 12.83 6.49
CA GLU A 487 -6.91 13.15 6.93
C GLU A 487 -7.63 11.87 7.36
N THR A 488 -8.27 11.91 8.54
CA THR A 488 -9.11 10.82 9.05
C THR A 488 -10.52 11.33 9.25
N ALA A 489 -11.50 10.70 8.60
CA ALA A 489 -12.89 11.15 8.63
C ALA A 489 -13.88 9.99 8.73
N ALA A 490 -14.80 10.06 9.69
CA ALA A 490 -16.00 9.25 9.74
C ALA A 490 -17.22 10.14 9.50
N GLU A 491 -18.06 9.80 8.51
CA GLU A 491 -19.15 10.66 8.03
C GLU A 491 -20.43 9.85 7.87
N LEU A 492 -21.54 10.41 8.38
CA LEU A 492 -22.89 9.93 8.18
C LEU A 492 -23.76 11.12 7.75
N SER A 493 -24.26 11.12 6.52
CA SER A 493 -24.99 12.26 5.97
C SER A 493 -26.12 11.85 5.01
N GLY A 494 -27.26 12.58 5.08
CA GLY A 494 -28.42 12.32 4.22
C GLY A 494 -28.98 10.89 4.41
N THR A 495 -28.99 10.40 5.65
CA THR A 495 -29.33 9.01 5.99
C THR A 495 -30.59 8.99 6.82
N ASP A 496 -31.57 8.18 6.43
CA ASP A 496 -32.70 7.83 7.27
C ASP A 496 -32.38 6.57 8.06
N THR A 497 -32.58 6.64 9.37
CA THR A 497 -32.43 5.49 10.27
C THR A 497 -33.80 5.13 10.86
N ALA A 498 -33.96 3.90 11.36
CA ALA A 498 -35.19 3.50 12.04
C ALA A 498 -35.58 4.52 13.13
N LYS A 499 -36.84 4.90 13.15
CA LYS A 499 -37.36 5.89 14.12
C LYS A 499 -37.15 5.38 15.53
N GLU A 500 -36.22 6.01 16.26
CA GLU A 500 -36.05 5.70 17.68
C GLU A 500 -37.23 6.18 18.51
N ASP A 501 -37.66 5.35 19.47
CA ASP A 501 -38.56 5.77 20.50
C ASP A 501 -37.89 6.82 21.39
N ARG A 502 -38.51 7.97 21.54
CA ARG A 502 -37.97 9.23 22.10
C ARG A 502 -37.55 9.16 23.58
N GLN A 503 -37.32 8.00 24.17
CA GLN A 503 -37.03 7.84 25.59
C GLN A 503 -35.62 7.40 25.97
N ARG A 504 -34.65 7.30 25.06
CA ARG A 504 -33.25 7.07 25.46
C ARG A 504 -32.51 8.37 25.67
N PRO A 505 -31.83 8.56 26.83
CA PRO A 505 -31.05 9.78 27.08
C PRO A 505 -29.90 9.85 26.11
N GLU A 506 -29.78 10.98 25.42
CA GLU A 506 -28.65 11.37 24.58
C GLU A 506 -27.34 11.18 25.36
N ARG A 507 -26.52 10.22 24.96
CA ARG A 507 -25.10 10.24 25.33
C ARG A 507 -24.37 11.02 24.23
N GLY A 508 -24.45 12.34 24.35
CA GLY A 508 -23.82 13.27 23.43
C GLY A 508 -22.30 13.30 23.60
N CYS A 509 -21.61 13.65 22.55
CA CYS A 509 -20.28 14.23 22.66
C CYS A 509 -20.36 15.42 23.61
N ASN A 510 -19.66 15.40 24.74
CA ASN A 510 -19.62 16.50 25.71
C ASN A 510 -18.91 17.71 25.07
N GLY A 511 -19.66 18.57 24.44
CA GLY A 511 -19.27 19.90 24.00
C GLY A 511 -20.40 20.84 24.34
N GLY A 512 -20.13 21.83 25.17
CA GLY A 512 -20.97 22.83 25.80
C GLY A 512 -22.20 23.37 25.04
N PRO A 513 -22.94 24.35 25.62
CA PRO A 513 -24.33 24.62 25.30
C PRO A 513 -24.57 24.96 23.83
N ALA A 514 -25.61 24.36 23.27
CA ALA A 514 -26.07 24.53 21.89
C ALA A 514 -26.46 26.00 21.63
N VAL A 515 -25.76 26.63 20.68
CA VAL A 515 -26.20 27.87 20.05
C VAL A 515 -26.86 27.49 18.71
N HIS A 516 -28.08 27.96 18.51
CA HIS A 516 -28.88 27.77 17.29
C HIS A 516 -28.10 28.24 16.05
N GLY A 517 -27.99 27.37 15.05
CA GLY A 517 -27.58 27.71 13.69
C GLY A 517 -26.08 27.88 13.49
N GLY A 518 -25.33 26.80 13.38
CA GLY A 518 -23.91 26.87 13.02
C GLY A 518 -23.26 25.50 12.95
N HIS A 519 -22.43 25.29 11.96
CA HIS A 519 -21.60 24.11 11.82
C HIS A 519 -20.74 23.91 13.08
N GLN A 520 -20.96 22.86 13.84
CA GLN A 520 -20.06 22.47 14.94
C GLN A 520 -18.83 21.76 14.35
N ARG A 521 -17.69 22.44 14.42
CA ARG A 521 -16.39 21.82 14.24
C ARG A 521 -15.92 21.37 15.61
N GLY A 522 -15.96 20.07 15.89
CA GLY A 522 -15.31 19.51 17.07
C GLY A 522 -13.79 19.66 16.93
N ARG A 523 -13.17 20.48 17.77
CA ARG A 523 -11.71 20.51 17.95
C ARG A 523 -11.34 19.46 18.98
N CYS A 524 -10.68 18.40 18.59
CA CYS A 524 -9.86 17.60 19.50
C CYS A 524 -8.59 18.39 19.85
N GLY A 525 -8.22 18.36 21.13
CA GLY A 525 -7.29 19.14 21.90
C GLY A 525 -6.06 19.74 21.21
N ARG A 526 -5.55 20.81 21.83
CA ARG A 526 -4.37 21.57 21.43
C ARG A 526 -3.13 20.66 21.28
N GLY A 527 -2.57 20.60 20.07
CA GLY A 527 -1.23 20.03 19.92
C GLY A 527 -0.75 19.72 18.52
N TRP A 528 -1.59 19.49 17.53
CA TRP A 528 -1.11 19.05 16.21
C TRP A 528 -1.71 19.87 15.06
N ARG A 529 -0.87 20.51 14.28
CA ARG A 529 -1.26 21.10 13.00
C ARG A 529 -1.32 19.98 11.96
N GLY A 530 -2.53 19.56 11.59
CA GLY A 530 -2.71 18.61 10.48
C GLY A 530 -3.83 17.58 10.62
N LEU A 531 -4.24 17.21 11.84
CA LEU A 531 -5.37 16.30 12.03
C LEU A 531 -6.70 17.06 12.07
N ARG A 532 -7.60 16.78 11.15
CA ARG A 532 -8.98 17.27 11.17
C ARG A 532 -9.94 16.10 11.31
N CYS A 533 -10.55 15.95 12.50
CA CYS A 533 -11.74 15.11 12.63
C CYS A 533 -12.97 15.94 12.22
N ARG A 534 -13.71 15.56 11.20
CA ARG A 534 -14.97 16.20 10.82
C ARG A 534 -16.13 15.30 11.24
N CYS A 535 -16.93 15.74 12.19
CA CYS A 535 -18.28 15.22 12.39
C CYS A 535 -19.24 16.20 11.72
N ARG A 536 -19.97 15.78 10.71
CA ARG A 536 -20.97 16.60 10.04
C ARG A 536 -22.35 15.97 10.24
N SER A 537 -23.24 16.65 10.95
CA SER A 537 -24.67 16.36 10.92
C SER A 537 -25.36 17.41 10.06
N SER A 538 -26.11 17.02 9.05
CA SER A 538 -26.95 17.95 8.27
C SER A 538 -28.37 17.92 8.85
N ASN A 539 -28.87 19.09 9.27
CA ASN A 539 -30.29 19.26 9.62
C ASN A 539 -31.08 19.43 8.33
N GLY A 540 -31.70 18.35 7.86
CA GLY A 540 -32.87 18.40 6.98
C GLY A 540 -34.12 18.25 7.85
N SER A 541 -35.21 18.89 7.50
CA SER A 541 -36.49 18.87 8.21
C SER A 541 -37.10 17.45 8.25
N GLY A 542 -36.68 16.65 9.22
CA GLY A 542 -37.09 15.28 9.45
C GLY A 542 -36.14 14.65 10.47
N HIS A 543 -36.65 14.08 11.50
CA HIS A 543 -35.94 13.56 12.66
C HIS A 543 -34.73 12.68 12.28
N GLN A 544 -33.52 13.16 12.57
CA GLN A 544 -32.27 12.43 12.42
C GLN A 544 -31.67 12.10 13.78
N THR A 545 -31.45 10.83 14.05
CA THR A 545 -30.57 10.36 15.12
C THR A 545 -29.55 9.40 14.52
N GLY A 546 -28.36 9.90 14.26
CA GLY A 546 -27.19 9.10 13.88
C GLY A 546 -26.23 9.01 15.07
N TRP A 547 -25.82 7.80 15.43
CA TRP A 547 -24.82 7.57 16.48
C TRP A 547 -23.43 7.49 15.86
N LEU A 548 -22.56 8.43 16.21
CA LEU A 548 -21.13 8.33 15.99
C LEU A 548 -20.51 7.78 17.27
N ARG A 549 -19.98 6.57 17.24
CA ARG A 549 -19.15 6.05 18.33
C ARG A 549 -17.70 6.01 17.88
N ASP A 550 -16.88 6.66 18.70
CA ASP A 550 -15.43 6.57 18.86
C ASP A 550 -14.54 6.90 17.65
N CYS A 551 -13.96 8.11 17.72
CA CYS A 551 -12.64 8.36 17.15
C CYS A 551 -11.62 8.07 18.26
N HIS A 552 -10.90 6.95 18.20
CA HIS A 552 -9.78 6.70 19.10
C HIS A 552 -8.50 7.34 18.55
N HIS A 553 -7.81 8.05 19.42
CA HIS A 553 -6.51 8.64 19.15
C HIS A 553 -5.48 7.96 20.07
N GLU A 554 -4.46 7.34 19.50
CA GLU A 554 -3.26 6.94 20.25
C GLU A 554 -2.16 7.99 20.02
N GLU A 555 -1.72 8.61 21.10
CA GLU A 555 -0.57 9.50 21.09
C GLU A 555 0.74 8.69 21.07
N HIS A 556 1.51 8.83 20.01
CA HIS A 556 2.91 8.42 20.04
C HIS A 556 3.82 9.63 20.22
N HIS A 557 4.63 9.60 21.27
CA HIS A 557 5.65 10.59 21.57
C HIS A 557 6.73 10.59 20.48
N GLN A 558 6.87 11.71 19.79
CA GLN A 558 8.07 12.00 18.99
C GLN A 558 9.21 12.43 19.93
N HIS A 559 10.23 11.61 20.03
CA HIS A 559 11.53 12.07 20.52
C HIS A 559 12.26 12.79 19.38
N GLN A 560 12.14 14.11 19.33
CA GLN A 560 13.14 14.94 18.65
C GLN A 560 14.40 14.96 19.53
N GLN A 561 15.40 14.18 19.17
CA GLN A 561 16.76 14.43 19.68
C GLN A 561 17.33 15.58 18.87
N GLY A 562 17.40 16.74 19.50
CA GLY A 562 18.09 17.92 18.99
C GLY A 562 19.56 17.61 18.71
N ALA A 563 20.04 18.12 17.59
CA ALA A 563 21.47 18.13 17.25
C ALA A 563 22.26 18.76 18.40
N GLY A 564 22.99 17.93 19.14
CA GLY A 564 23.89 18.39 20.16
C GLY A 564 25.02 19.21 19.54
N ASN A 565 25.06 20.47 19.90
CA ASN A 565 26.17 21.40 19.68
C ASN A 565 27.41 20.82 20.38
N LEU A 566 28.28 20.16 19.65
CA LEU A 566 29.61 19.81 20.15
C LEU A 566 30.47 21.06 20.21
N GLY A 567 30.69 21.50 21.43
CA GLY A 567 31.40 22.68 21.78
C GLY A 567 32.81 22.79 21.22
N GLN A 568 33.17 24.01 20.93
CA GLN A 568 34.52 24.49 20.68
C GLN A 568 35.50 24.01 21.76
N ALA A 569 36.45 23.18 21.39
CA ALA A 569 37.69 23.04 22.15
C ALA A 569 38.65 24.17 21.72
N ARG A 570 38.95 25.05 22.61
CA ARG A 570 40.11 25.99 22.57
C ARG A 570 41.31 25.34 23.24
N PRO A 571 42.47 25.90 23.02
CA PRO A 571 43.68 25.38 22.34
C PRO A 571 44.45 24.37 23.13
#